data_739431b13993b7ede77ffabd5efc95d8
#
_entry.id   739431b13993b7ede77ffabd5efc95d8
#
_cell.length_a   1.000
_cell.length_b   1.000
_cell.length_c   1.000
_cell.angle_alpha   90.00
_cell.angle_beta   90.00
_cell.angle_gamma   90.00
#
_symmetry.space_group_name_H-M   'P 1'
#
loop_
_entity.id
_entity.type
_entity.pdbx_description
1 polymer ?
#
loop_
_entity_poly.entity_id
_entity_poly.type
_entity_poly.pdbx_seq_one_letter_code
_entity_poly.pdbx_strand_id
1 'polypeptide(L)'
;SPLAHVEAKVFDQVIDINIKSTWRLIRSVEPLLLKSDAGRALVLSSSVAHTARAFWGPYAASKAALEVLVRVWAEEQEKTALKVNSVDPGGTRTAMRARAFPGEDPATLPKPAEVAEKLIKLCTPDLDVTGKLFKVREDRFVDYRLPE
;
A
#
# COMPACT_ATOMS: atom_id res chain seq x y z
N SER A 1 16.42 -12.45 3.62
CA SER A 1 17.15 -13.61 3.07
C SER A 1 17.39 -13.44 1.58
N PRO A 2 18.46 -14.04 1.00
CA PRO A 2 18.57 -14.19 -0.44
C PRO A 2 17.32 -14.86 -1.01
N LEU A 3 16.88 -14.47 -2.20
CA LEU A 3 15.61 -14.93 -2.77
C LEU A 3 15.54 -16.47 -2.90
N ALA A 4 16.64 -17.09 -3.31
CA ALA A 4 16.75 -18.55 -3.43
C ALA A 4 16.69 -19.31 -2.10
N HIS A 5 16.88 -18.62 -0.98
CA HIS A 5 16.89 -19.23 0.38
C HIS A 5 15.62 -18.90 1.18
N VAL A 6 14.63 -18.28 0.55
CA VAL A 6 13.35 -18.05 1.22
C VAL A 6 12.60 -19.37 1.31
N GLU A 7 12.20 -19.75 2.52
CA GLU A 7 11.39 -20.95 2.73
C GLU A 7 10.01 -20.78 2.06
N ALA A 8 9.54 -21.84 1.40
CA ALA A 8 8.22 -21.83 0.72
C ALA A 8 7.09 -21.37 1.66
N LYS A 9 7.09 -21.87 2.90
CA LYS A 9 6.10 -21.48 3.92
C LYS A 9 6.09 -19.97 4.20
N VAL A 10 7.27 -19.33 4.25
CA VAL A 10 7.39 -17.88 4.48
C VAL A 10 6.89 -17.11 3.26
N PHE A 11 7.25 -17.58 2.07
CA PHE A 11 6.75 -17.01 0.81
C PHE A 11 5.22 -17.04 0.75
N ASP A 12 4.64 -18.22 0.95
CA ASP A 12 3.19 -18.43 0.94
C ASP A 12 2.47 -17.55 1.97
N GLN A 13 3.01 -17.44 3.18
CA GLN A 13 2.46 -16.60 4.23
C GLN A 13 2.44 -15.11 3.83
N VAL A 14 3.49 -14.61 3.18
CA VAL A 14 3.54 -13.22 2.70
C VAL A 14 2.49 -13.00 1.62
N ILE A 15 2.33 -13.93 0.70
CA ILE A 15 1.31 -13.87 -0.36
C ILE A 15 -0.10 -13.91 0.24
N ASP A 16 -0.33 -14.81 1.17
CA ASP A 16 -1.63 -14.95 1.83
C ASP A 16 -2.04 -13.70 2.60
N ILE A 17 -1.11 -13.14 3.38
CA ILE A 17 -1.37 -11.96 4.20
C ILE A 17 -1.48 -10.70 3.35
N ASN A 18 -0.57 -10.46 2.40
CA ASN A 18 -0.56 -9.19 1.68
C ASN A 18 -1.50 -9.19 0.47
N ILE A 19 -1.48 -10.24 -0.35
CA ILE A 19 -2.22 -10.25 -1.62
C ILE A 19 -3.62 -10.83 -1.44
N LYS A 20 -3.73 -12.09 -0.98
CA LYS A 20 -5.02 -12.77 -0.90
C LYS A 20 -5.98 -12.11 0.10
N SER A 21 -5.47 -11.63 1.26
CA SER A 21 -6.31 -10.94 2.22
C SER A 21 -6.83 -9.61 1.66
N THR A 22 -5.99 -8.84 0.98
CA THR A 22 -6.40 -7.58 0.36
C THR A 22 -7.44 -7.81 -0.73
N TRP A 23 -7.24 -8.80 -1.61
CA TRP A 23 -8.22 -9.17 -2.62
C TRP A 23 -9.56 -9.60 -2.00
N ARG A 24 -9.54 -10.39 -0.91
CA ARG A 24 -10.76 -10.77 -0.19
C ARG A 24 -11.46 -9.56 0.43
N LEU A 25 -10.69 -8.60 0.98
CA LEU A 25 -11.24 -7.35 1.49
C LEU A 25 -11.91 -6.54 0.37
N ILE A 26 -11.24 -6.37 -0.77
CA ILE A 26 -11.82 -5.69 -1.94
C ILE A 26 -13.21 -6.28 -2.26
N ARG A 27 -13.32 -7.59 -2.42
CA ARG A 27 -14.59 -8.27 -2.68
C ARG A 27 -15.67 -8.02 -1.64
N SER A 28 -15.26 -7.87 -0.38
CA SER A 28 -16.20 -7.68 0.73
C SER A 28 -16.65 -6.25 0.90
N VAL A 29 -15.74 -5.27 0.67
CA VAL A 29 -16.01 -3.86 0.96
C VAL A 29 -16.49 -3.08 -0.26
N GLU A 30 -16.14 -3.48 -1.47
CA GLU A 30 -16.55 -2.78 -2.70
C GLU A 30 -18.06 -2.53 -2.79
N PRO A 31 -18.95 -3.54 -2.57
CA PRO A 31 -20.39 -3.31 -2.63
C PRO A 31 -20.90 -2.28 -1.62
N LEU A 32 -20.17 -2.11 -0.50
CA LEU A 32 -20.50 -1.12 0.53
C LEU A 32 -19.99 0.27 0.14
N LEU A 33 -18.76 0.34 -0.40
CA LEU A 33 -18.16 1.58 -0.85
C LEU A 33 -18.93 2.18 -2.03
N LEU A 34 -19.45 1.36 -2.93
CA LEU A 34 -20.29 1.81 -4.06
C LEU A 34 -21.66 2.34 -3.65
N LYS A 35 -22.14 2.05 -2.43
CA LYS A 35 -23.37 2.65 -1.88
C LYS A 35 -23.13 4.03 -1.28
N SER A 36 -21.89 4.44 -1.12
CA SER A 36 -21.51 5.74 -0.59
C SER A 36 -21.35 6.74 -1.73
N ASP A 37 -21.84 7.95 -1.55
CA ASP A 37 -21.63 9.07 -2.49
C ASP A 37 -20.16 9.53 -2.51
N ALA A 38 -19.33 9.04 -1.57
CA ALA A 38 -17.95 9.39 -1.42
C ALA A 38 -17.09 8.20 -0.94
N GLY A 39 -17.21 7.04 -1.58
CA GLY A 39 -16.39 5.86 -1.26
C GLY A 39 -14.90 6.14 -1.43
N ARG A 40 -14.10 5.79 -0.42
CA ARG A 40 -12.63 5.97 -0.46
C ARG A 40 -11.95 4.70 0.01
N ALA A 41 -10.97 4.21 -0.77
CA ALA A 41 -10.17 3.05 -0.44
C ALA A 41 -8.67 3.38 -0.53
N LEU A 42 -7.95 3.17 0.56
CA LEU A 42 -6.50 3.36 0.62
C LEU A 42 -5.83 2.02 0.95
N VAL A 43 -4.93 1.58 0.09
CA VAL A 43 -4.20 0.32 0.25
C VAL A 43 -2.73 0.62 0.55
N LEU A 44 -2.25 0.16 1.69
CA LEU A 44 -0.86 0.39 2.12
C LEU A 44 0.13 -0.42 1.29
N SER A 45 0.95 0.28 0.51
CA SER A 45 2.10 -0.22 -0.22
C SER A 45 3.42 0.06 0.52
N SER A 46 4.49 0.15 -0.20
CA SER A 46 5.83 0.47 0.29
C SER A 46 6.74 0.84 -0.88
N SER A 47 7.72 1.71 -0.64
CA SER A 47 8.77 2.05 -1.63
C SER A 47 9.54 0.85 -2.18
N VAL A 48 9.58 -0.28 -1.43
CA VAL A 48 10.26 -1.51 -1.91
C VAL A 48 9.56 -2.13 -3.13
N ALA A 49 8.29 -1.81 -3.39
CA ALA A 49 7.59 -2.21 -4.60
C ALA A 49 8.30 -1.71 -5.88
N HIS A 50 9.00 -0.58 -5.79
CA HIS A 50 9.68 0.08 -6.91
C HIS A 50 11.19 -0.04 -6.86
N THR A 51 11.79 -0.18 -5.65
CA THR A 51 13.25 -0.20 -5.49
C THR A 51 13.87 -1.59 -5.63
N ALA A 52 13.06 -2.64 -5.59
CA ALA A 52 13.49 -4.04 -5.72
C ALA A 52 14.73 -4.34 -4.86
N ARG A 53 14.73 -3.90 -3.61
CA ARG A 53 15.87 -4.00 -2.70
C ARG A 53 16.26 -5.45 -2.45
N ALA A 54 17.56 -5.75 -2.51
CA ALA A 54 18.10 -7.06 -2.20
C ALA A 54 17.61 -7.58 -0.83
N PHE A 55 17.35 -8.87 -0.72
CA PHE A 55 16.86 -9.57 0.49
C PHE A 55 15.40 -9.29 0.88
N TRP A 56 14.65 -8.51 0.10
CA TRP A 56 13.25 -8.15 0.35
C TRP A 56 12.26 -8.82 -0.63
N GLY A 57 12.71 -9.83 -1.39
CA GLY A 57 12.00 -10.40 -2.53
C GLY A 57 10.50 -10.65 -2.33
N PRO A 58 10.05 -11.53 -1.43
CA PRO A 58 8.62 -11.83 -1.28
C PRO A 58 7.79 -10.60 -0.88
N TYR A 59 8.32 -9.78 0.05
CA TYR A 59 7.64 -8.58 0.50
C TYR A 59 7.53 -7.53 -0.62
N ALA A 60 8.63 -7.27 -1.34
CA ALA A 60 8.64 -6.34 -2.47
C ALA A 60 7.67 -6.79 -3.57
N ALA A 61 7.71 -8.08 -3.95
CA ALA A 61 6.80 -8.66 -4.93
C ALA A 61 5.33 -8.52 -4.49
N SER A 62 5.03 -8.79 -3.21
CA SER A 62 3.67 -8.66 -2.70
C SER A 62 3.17 -7.22 -2.73
N LYS A 63 4.02 -6.23 -2.43
CA LYS A 63 3.63 -4.81 -2.49
C LYS A 63 3.48 -4.31 -3.92
N ALA A 64 4.32 -4.74 -4.85
CA ALA A 64 4.14 -4.47 -6.28
C ALA A 64 2.83 -5.06 -6.81
N ALA A 65 2.51 -6.30 -6.45
CA ALA A 65 1.24 -6.92 -6.81
C ALA A 65 0.02 -6.16 -6.25
N LEU A 66 0.10 -5.66 -5.01
CA LEU A 66 -0.96 -4.82 -4.44
C LEU A 66 -1.19 -3.54 -5.24
N GLU A 67 -0.13 -2.88 -5.69
CA GLU A 67 -0.25 -1.67 -6.49
C GLU A 67 -0.91 -1.94 -7.85
N VAL A 68 -0.63 -3.10 -8.46
CA VAL A 68 -1.31 -3.53 -9.68
C VAL A 68 -2.81 -3.77 -9.40
N LEU A 69 -3.16 -4.49 -8.32
CA LEU A 69 -4.57 -4.71 -7.94
C LEU A 69 -5.31 -3.40 -7.71
N VAL A 70 -4.69 -2.44 -7.04
CA VAL A 70 -5.27 -1.11 -6.81
C VAL A 70 -5.54 -0.37 -8.12
N ARG A 71 -4.60 -0.41 -9.05
CA ARG A 71 -4.75 0.22 -10.37
C ARG A 71 -5.90 -0.40 -11.16
N VAL A 72 -5.94 -1.73 -11.22
CA VAL A 72 -7.04 -2.46 -11.87
C VAL A 72 -8.38 -2.08 -11.24
N TRP A 73 -8.46 -2.09 -9.92
CA TRP A 73 -9.68 -1.73 -9.20
C TRP A 73 -10.09 -0.27 -9.45
N ALA A 74 -9.14 0.66 -9.49
CA ALA A 74 -9.39 2.06 -9.81
C ALA A 74 -9.95 2.25 -11.22
N GLU A 75 -9.40 1.57 -12.22
CA GLU A 75 -9.87 1.58 -13.62
C GLU A 75 -11.29 0.99 -13.73
N GLU A 76 -11.55 -0.13 -13.07
CA GLU A 76 -12.90 -0.74 -13.02
C GLU A 76 -13.95 0.20 -12.43
N GLN A 77 -13.54 1.12 -11.54
CA GLN A 77 -14.42 2.07 -10.85
C GLN A 77 -14.36 3.50 -11.42
N GLU A 78 -13.75 3.72 -12.58
CA GLU A 78 -13.57 5.05 -13.19
C GLU A 78 -14.86 5.88 -13.26
N LYS A 79 -16.00 5.22 -13.56
CA LYS A 79 -17.31 5.87 -13.73
C LYS A 79 -18.15 5.95 -12.45
N THR A 80 -17.57 5.64 -11.30
CA THR A 80 -18.24 5.66 -10.00
C THR A 80 -17.70 6.75 -9.09
N ALA A 81 -18.37 6.99 -7.95
CA ALA A 81 -17.90 7.90 -6.92
C ALA A 81 -16.73 7.33 -6.09
N LEU A 82 -16.44 6.04 -6.21
CA LEU A 82 -15.35 5.37 -5.48
C LEU A 82 -13.99 5.82 -5.99
N LYS A 83 -13.13 6.27 -5.08
CA LYS A 83 -11.72 6.57 -5.36
C LYS A 83 -10.82 5.58 -4.64
N VAL A 84 -9.91 4.96 -5.39
CA VAL A 84 -9.03 3.89 -4.93
C VAL A 84 -7.58 4.28 -5.17
N ASN A 85 -6.77 4.31 -4.11
CA ASN A 85 -5.36 4.71 -4.22
C ASN A 85 -4.44 3.81 -3.39
N SER A 86 -3.20 3.68 -3.80
CA SER A 86 -2.13 3.12 -2.98
C SER A 86 -1.48 4.20 -2.11
N VAL A 87 -0.91 3.78 -0.98
CA VAL A 87 -0.18 4.65 -0.07
C VAL A 87 1.19 4.06 0.24
N ASP A 88 2.25 4.83 0.04
CA ASP A 88 3.57 4.56 0.62
C ASP A 88 3.73 5.39 1.90
N PRO A 89 3.62 4.77 3.09
CA PRO A 89 3.76 5.48 4.37
C PRO A 89 5.20 5.90 4.67
N GLY A 90 6.17 5.37 3.93
CA GLY A 90 7.59 5.49 4.26
C GLY A 90 7.98 4.69 5.52
N GLY A 91 9.17 4.95 6.04
CA GLY A 91 9.59 4.39 7.33
C GLY A 91 8.74 4.99 8.46
N THR A 92 8.05 4.12 9.19
CA THR A 92 7.16 4.49 10.31
C THR A 92 7.62 3.75 11.56
N ARG A 93 7.55 4.39 12.73
CA ARG A 93 7.94 3.83 14.02
C ARG A 93 7.00 2.69 14.43
N THR A 94 7.34 1.47 14.05
CA THR A 94 6.55 0.25 14.33
C THR A 94 7.45 -0.89 14.77
N ALA A 95 6.89 -1.89 15.45
CA ALA A 95 7.61 -3.12 15.80
C ALA A 95 8.13 -3.86 14.55
N MET A 96 7.40 -3.82 13.45
CA MET A 96 7.84 -4.38 12.17
C MET A 96 9.10 -3.66 11.65
N ARG A 97 9.12 -2.32 11.72
CA ARG A 97 10.29 -1.52 11.30
C ARG A 97 11.51 -1.82 12.16
N ALA A 98 11.35 -1.88 13.47
CA ALA A 98 12.43 -2.18 14.40
C ALA A 98 13.06 -3.57 14.15
N ARG A 99 12.25 -4.58 13.79
CA ARG A 99 12.77 -5.91 13.42
C ARG A 99 13.53 -5.89 12.10
N ALA A 100 13.08 -5.09 11.14
CA ALA A 100 13.72 -5.02 9.82
C ALA A 100 15.01 -4.18 9.83
N PHE A 101 15.12 -3.22 10.75
CA PHE A 101 16.24 -2.28 10.87
C PHE A 101 16.63 -2.11 12.34
N PRO A 102 17.26 -3.12 12.98
CA PRO A 102 17.53 -3.09 14.42
C PRO A 102 18.52 -2.02 14.86
N GLY A 103 19.29 -1.44 13.92
CA GLY A 103 20.25 -0.35 14.21
C GLY A 103 19.70 1.06 13.92
N GLU A 104 18.44 1.19 13.49
CA GLU A 104 17.83 2.48 13.20
C GLU A 104 17.29 3.11 14.49
N ASP A 105 17.60 4.38 14.73
CA ASP A 105 17.02 5.11 15.86
C ASP A 105 15.52 5.36 15.63
N PRO A 106 14.63 4.77 16.45
CA PRO A 106 13.19 4.96 16.31
C PRO A 106 12.74 6.42 16.45
N ALA A 107 13.54 7.28 17.12
CA ALA A 107 13.20 8.69 17.30
C ALA A 107 13.23 9.49 15.99
N THR A 108 13.95 9.00 14.98
CA THR A 108 14.03 9.61 13.64
C THR A 108 12.82 9.31 12.74
N LEU A 109 11.94 8.42 13.20
CA LEU A 109 10.79 7.97 12.43
C LEU A 109 9.49 8.59 12.95
N PRO A 110 8.56 8.96 12.05
CA PRO A 110 7.23 9.42 12.44
C PRO A 110 6.48 8.30 13.17
N LYS A 111 5.65 8.68 14.14
CA LYS A 111 4.74 7.77 14.82
C LYS A 111 3.59 7.35 13.88
N PRO A 112 2.97 6.18 14.11
CA PRO A 112 1.80 5.77 13.32
C PRO A 112 0.66 6.80 13.31
N ALA A 113 0.42 7.50 14.42
CA ALA A 113 -0.59 8.54 14.51
C ALA A 113 -0.32 9.71 13.54
N GLU A 114 0.92 10.16 13.43
CA GLU A 114 1.32 11.26 12.53
C GLU A 114 1.12 10.87 11.05
N VAL A 115 1.37 9.60 10.73
CA VAL A 115 1.06 9.05 9.39
C VAL A 115 -0.45 8.97 9.17
N ALA A 116 -1.20 8.49 10.16
CA ALA A 116 -2.65 8.34 10.10
C ALA A 116 -3.37 9.68 9.87
N GLU A 117 -2.92 10.76 10.51
CA GLU A 117 -3.47 12.11 10.30
C GLU A 117 -3.44 12.54 8.82
N LYS A 118 -2.37 12.20 8.10
CA LYS A 118 -2.28 12.46 6.66
C LYS A 118 -3.24 11.58 5.86
N LEU A 119 -3.38 10.31 6.25
CA LEU A 119 -4.26 9.37 5.54
C LEU A 119 -5.74 9.70 5.73
N ILE A 120 -6.16 10.17 6.91
CA ILE A 120 -7.54 10.57 7.17
C ILE A 120 -7.99 11.66 6.20
N LYS A 121 -7.12 12.61 5.84
CA LYS A 121 -7.40 13.67 4.85
C LYS A 121 -7.71 13.11 3.46
N LEU A 122 -7.19 11.92 3.14
CA LEU A 122 -7.45 11.25 1.87
C LEU A 122 -8.76 10.42 1.88
N CYS A 123 -9.44 10.36 3.02
CA CYS A 123 -10.72 9.66 3.16
C CYS A 123 -11.92 10.62 3.15
N THR A 124 -11.73 11.88 2.76
CA THR A 124 -12.79 12.88 2.69
C THR A 124 -13.45 12.93 1.31
N PRO A 125 -14.69 13.46 1.19
CA PRO A 125 -15.36 13.61 -0.09
C PRO A 125 -14.60 14.48 -1.10
N ASP A 126 -13.74 15.39 -0.63
CA ASP A 126 -12.98 16.31 -1.48
C ASP A 126 -11.88 15.63 -2.29
N LEU A 127 -11.51 14.37 -1.94
CA LEU A 127 -10.53 13.63 -2.72
C LEU A 127 -11.14 13.22 -4.07
N ASP A 128 -10.58 13.74 -5.16
CA ASP A 128 -10.98 13.38 -6.53
C ASP A 128 -9.94 12.53 -7.28
N VAL A 129 -8.83 12.21 -6.64
CA VAL A 129 -7.73 11.42 -7.21
C VAL A 129 -8.03 9.93 -7.07
N THR A 130 -7.82 9.16 -8.15
CA THR A 130 -7.93 7.69 -8.17
C THR A 130 -6.80 7.06 -8.97
N GLY A 131 -6.45 5.80 -8.67
CA GLY A 131 -5.44 5.03 -9.40
C GLY A 131 -4.00 5.51 -9.21
N LYS A 132 -3.70 6.30 -8.17
CA LYS A 132 -2.39 6.88 -7.91
C LYS A 132 -1.72 6.33 -6.65
N LEU A 133 -0.43 6.60 -6.50
CA LEU A 133 0.33 6.32 -5.29
C LEU A 133 0.51 7.62 -4.49
N PHE A 134 -0.02 7.65 -3.26
CA PHE A 134 0.25 8.74 -2.33
C PHE A 134 1.53 8.45 -1.53
N LYS A 135 2.49 9.34 -1.61
CA LYS A 135 3.73 9.28 -0.82
C LYS A 135 3.61 10.17 0.41
N VAL A 136 3.44 9.56 1.57
CA VAL A 136 3.21 10.27 2.85
C VAL A 136 4.35 11.23 3.20
N ARG A 137 5.61 10.86 2.91
CA ARG A 137 6.77 11.72 3.19
C ARG A 137 6.81 12.97 2.32
N GLU A 138 6.38 12.83 1.06
CA GLU A 138 6.38 13.91 0.07
C GLU A 138 5.05 14.69 0.08
N ASP A 139 4.05 14.18 0.81
CA ASP A 139 2.68 14.74 0.93
C ASP A 139 2.03 15.00 -0.44
N ARG A 140 2.21 14.07 -1.38
CA ARG A 140 1.69 14.19 -2.75
C ARG A 140 1.36 12.86 -3.41
N PHE A 141 0.47 12.91 -4.37
CA PHE A 141 0.22 11.83 -5.31
C PHE A 141 1.26 11.80 -6.43
N VAL A 142 1.61 10.60 -6.87
CA VAL A 142 2.48 10.36 -8.03
C VAL A 142 1.83 9.33 -8.95
N ASP A 143 2.12 9.46 -10.24
CA ASP A 143 1.76 8.46 -11.24
C ASP A 143 2.67 7.23 -11.12
N TYR A 144 2.13 6.07 -11.46
CA TYR A 144 2.94 4.89 -11.66
C TYR A 144 3.74 5.05 -12.97
N ARG A 145 5.03 4.77 -12.89
CA ARG A 145 5.85 4.74 -14.10
C ARG A 145 5.45 3.52 -14.93
N LEU A 146 5.07 3.77 -16.17
CA LEU A 146 4.94 2.72 -17.16
C LEU A 146 6.33 2.41 -17.73
N PRO A 147 6.64 1.14 -18.07
CA PRO A 147 7.83 0.84 -18.87
C PRO A 147 7.73 1.60 -20.19
N GLU A 148 8.86 2.19 -20.62
CA GLU A 148 9.00 2.78 -21.94
C GLU A 148 9.13 1.69 -23.00
#